data_7915040edf11736cffa04f10e35ff8b7
#
_entry.id   7915040edf11736cffa04f10e35ff8b7
#
_cell.length_a   1.000
_cell.length_b   1.000
_cell.length_c   1.000
_cell.angle_alpha   90.00
_cell.angle_beta   90.00
_cell.angle_gamma   90.00
#
_symmetry.space_group_name_H-M   'P 1'
#
loop_
_entity.id
_entity.type
_entity.pdbx_description
1 polymer ?
#
loop_
_entity_poly.entity_id
_entity_poly.type
_entity_poly.pdbx_seq_one_letter_code
_entity_poly.pdbx_strand_id
1 'polypeptide(L)'
;MKKSEFGFIGDIATMFGVIPHSGFEPIGDDCTVLDMGGKALVMTTDMLIEDVHFLRSASSAEEVGNKSLMVNISDVAAMGAKPVATLLSIALPESAQGEWAERFMHGYYEASQREVVALVGGDTTASKDKIAINVVAIGRAPIENIKRRSAAKVGDVIAVTGKLGASSKGLVDIMFGDLNTSAAKIHRLGQARTAEGAWLGTRSEVHAMMDISDGIASDIKHIMELSRVGAEISLEKIPTDYDIRFATTGGEDYELLLTVDSASFDIVAEELYKATGTMLTAIGTITEGDTLSWLDNGAPTELELEGFTHF
;
A
#
# COMPACT_ATOMS: atom_id res chain seq x y z
N MET A 1 20.59 21.44 5.31
CA MET A 1 20.28 20.09 5.80
C MET A 1 19.48 19.38 4.73
N LYS A 2 19.74 18.10 4.46
CA LYS A 2 18.83 17.29 3.63
C LYS A 2 17.51 17.17 4.37
N LYS A 3 16.39 17.35 3.70
CA LYS A 3 15.06 17.11 4.26
C LYS A 3 14.77 15.61 4.19
N SER A 4 13.99 15.10 5.13
CA SER A 4 13.41 13.76 5.01
C SER A 4 12.35 13.75 3.91
N GLU A 5 12.02 12.58 3.41
CA GLU A 5 11.00 12.35 2.39
C GLU A 5 9.66 12.99 2.76
N PHE A 6 9.11 12.65 3.91
CA PHE A 6 7.84 13.21 4.40
C PHE A 6 7.91 14.72 4.64
N GLY A 7 9.07 15.24 5.07
CA GLY A 7 9.31 16.69 5.18
C GLY A 7 9.26 17.40 3.83
N PHE A 8 9.74 16.74 2.77
CA PHE A 8 9.66 17.27 1.40
C PHE A 8 8.22 17.23 0.86
N ILE A 9 7.50 16.12 1.09
CA ILE A 9 6.08 15.99 0.72
C ILE A 9 5.23 17.05 1.42
N GLY A 10 5.46 17.29 2.73
CA GLY A 10 4.77 18.32 3.50
C GLY A 10 4.99 19.74 2.96
N ASP A 11 6.21 20.05 2.49
CA ASP A 11 6.47 21.35 1.84
C ASP A 11 5.70 21.50 0.52
N ILE A 12 5.64 20.43 -0.29
CA ILE A 12 4.86 20.43 -1.54
C ILE A 12 3.38 20.64 -1.22
N ALA A 13 2.83 19.89 -0.28
CA ALA A 13 1.44 20.02 0.14
C ALA A 13 1.12 21.45 0.60
N THR A 14 2.00 22.06 1.40
CA THR A 14 1.87 23.44 1.86
C THR A 14 1.94 24.45 0.69
N MET A 15 2.90 24.26 -0.21
CA MET A 15 3.09 25.16 -1.36
C MET A 15 1.88 25.15 -2.30
N PHE A 16 1.36 23.96 -2.61
CA PHE A 16 0.24 23.80 -3.54
C PHE A 16 -1.14 23.95 -2.87
N GLY A 17 -1.22 23.86 -1.53
CA GLY A 17 -2.46 24.01 -0.78
C GLY A 17 -3.16 25.37 -0.93
N VAL A 18 -2.45 26.41 -1.43
CA VAL A 18 -3.01 27.72 -1.74
C VAL A 18 -3.73 27.78 -3.11
N ILE A 19 -3.55 26.74 -3.94
CA ILE A 19 -4.18 26.65 -5.25
C ILE A 19 -5.52 25.92 -5.10
N PRO A 20 -6.63 26.43 -5.65
CA PRO A 20 -7.91 25.72 -5.60
C PRO A 20 -7.83 24.35 -6.24
N HIS A 21 -8.21 23.31 -5.52
CA HIS A 21 -8.08 21.91 -5.95
C HIS A 21 -9.17 21.45 -6.94
N SER A 22 -10.09 22.34 -7.34
CA SER A 22 -11.14 22.07 -8.35
C SER A 22 -12.01 20.83 -8.02
N GLY A 23 -12.25 20.60 -6.73
CA GLY A 23 -13.06 19.48 -6.24
C GLY A 23 -12.28 18.21 -5.90
N PHE A 24 -10.97 18.17 -6.22
CA PHE A 24 -10.10 17.09 -5.75
C PHE A 24 -9.71 17.26 -4.29
N GLU A 25 -9.59 16.16 -3.56
CA GLU A 25 -9.01 16.18 -2.22
C GLU A 25 -7.49 16.45 -2.31
N PRO A 26 -6.93 17.20 -1.32
CA PRO A 26 -5.51 17.54 -1.32
C PRO A 26 -4.63 16.33 -1.02
N ILE A 27 -3.30 16.52 -1.16
CA ILE A 27 -2.28 15.53 -0.76
C ILE A 27 -2.47 15.14 0.71
N GLY A 28 -2.47 13.83 1.01
CA GLY A 28 -2.55 13.32 2.38
C GLY A 28 -3.08 11.90 2.55
N ASP A 29 -3.79 11.37 1.57
CA ASP A 29 -4.27 9.98 1.56
C ASP A 29 -3.60 9.15 0.47
N ASP A 30 -3.88 7.83 0.41
CA ASP A 30 -3.34 6.92 -0.62
C ASP A 30 -3.73 7.36 -2.03
N CYS A 31 -4.91 7.92 -2.20
CA CYS A 31 -5.35 8.52 -3.46
C CYS A 31 -5.93 9.92 -3.24
N THR A 32 -5.87 10.77 -4.27
CA THR A 32 -6.79 11.91 -4.34
C THR A 32 -8.20 11.43 -4.68
N VAL A 33 -9.21 12.11 -4.17
CA VAL A 33 -10.63 11.80 -4.39
C VAL A 33 -11.31 12.96 -5.09
N LEU A 34 -12.11 12.66 -6.13
CA LEU A 34 -13.03 13.60 -6.75
C LEU A 34 -14.46 13.10 -6.58
N ASP A 35 -15.30 13.87 -5.87
CA ASP A 35 -16.73 13.57 -5.80
C ASP A 35 -17.45 14.01 -7.08
N MET A 36 -18.04 13.06 -7.76
CA MET A 36 -18.82 13.24 -9.00
C MET A 36 -20.34 13.15 -8.76
N GLY A 37 -20.81 13.66 -7.65
CA GLY A 37 -22.22 13.62 -7.27
C GLY A 37 -22.63 12.28 -6.65
N GLY A 38 -21.96 11.90 -5.57
CA GLY A 38 -22.19 10.65 -4.83
C GLY A 38 -21.41 9.45 -5.36
N LYS A 39 -20.59 9.65 -6.40
CA LYS A 39 -19.64 8.66 -6.90
C LYS A 39 -18.24 9.24 -6.81
N ALA A 40 -17.34 8.54 -6.11
CA ALA A 40 -15.94 8.91 -6.04
C ALA A 40 -15.18 8.38 -7.27
N LEU A 41 -14.35 9.25 -7.84
CA LEU A 41 -13.22 8.86 -8.66
C LEU A 41 -11.97 9.02 -7.78
N VAL A 42 -11.19 7.96 -7.62
CA VAL A 42 -9.91 7.98 -6.90
C VAL A 42 -8.77 7.82 -7.87
N MET A 43 -7.65 8.50 -7.62
CA MET A 43 -6.47 8.45 -8.48
C MET A 43 -5.20 8.52 -7.65
N THR A 44 -4.24 7.69 -7.99
CA THR A 44 -2.90 7.65 -7.42
C THR A 44 -1.85 7.47 -8.49
N THR A 45 -0.59 7.59 -8.12
CA THR A 45 0.54 7.31 -8.99
C THR A 45 1.77 6.90 -8.19
N ASP A 46 2.35 5.77 -8.57
CA ASP A 46 3.64 5.28 -8.05
C ASP A 46 4.66 5.09 -9.15
N MET A 47 5.92 5.18 -8.74
CA MET A 47 7.07 5.01 -9.62
C MET A 47 7.97 3.87 -9.16
N LEU A 48 8.30 2.97 -10.08
CA LEU A 48 9.29 1.91 -9.88
C LEU A 48 10.55 2.21 -10.69
N ILE A 49 11.69 2.19 -9.99
CA ILE A 49 13.01 2.44 -10.59
C ILE A 49 13.87 1.18 -10.45
N GLU A 50 14.51 0.77 -11.54
CA GLU A 50 15.50 -0.32 -11.53
C GLU A 50 16.63 -0.03 -10.55
N ASP A 51 17.03 -1.04 -9.78
CA ASP A 51 18.00 -1.01 -8.68
C ASP A 51 17.54 -0.24 -7.42
N VAL A 52 16.27 0.21 -7.39
CA VAL A 52 15.63 0.77 -6.19
C VAL A 52 14.45 -0.13 -5.78
N HIS A 53 13.49 -0.37 -6.66
CA HIS A 53 12.27 -1.12 -6.38
C HIS A 53 12.28 -2.53 -6.96
N PHE A 54 13.18 -2.82 -7.89
CA PHE A 54 13.39 -4.15 -8.46
C PHE A 54 14.80 -4.29 -9.05
N LEU A 55 15.29 -5.53 -9.07
CA LEU A 55 16.56 -5.90 -9.68
C LEU A 55 16.29 -6.74 -10.93
N ARG A 56 16.70 -6.29 -12.13
CA ARG A 56 16.59 -7.09 -13.37
C ARG A 56 17.33 -8.43 -13.31
N SER A 57 18.34 -8.53 -12.48
CA SER A 57 19.08 -9.79 -12.26
C SER A 57 18.32 -10.81 -11.42
N ALA A 58 17.30 -10.37 -10.66
CA ALA A 58 16.54 -11.19 -9.74
C ALA A 58 15.06 -11.33 -10.13
N SER A 59 14.52 -10.41 -10.94
CA SER A 59 13.13 -10.40 -11.37
C SER A 59 13.01 -10.60 -12.87
N SER A 60 12.10 -11.43 -13.32
CA SER A 60 11.75 -11.52 -14.72
C SER A 60 11.00 -10.25 -15.17
N ALA A 61 10.97 -9.99 -16.47
CA ALA A 61 10.23 -8.86 -17.01
C ALA A 61 8.73 -8.95 -16.69
N GLU A 62 8.16 -10.16 -16.73
CA GLU A 62 6.76 -10.42 -16.39
C GLU A 62 6.47 -10.14 -14.92
N GLU A 63 7.36 -10.52 -14.00
CA GLU A 63 7.21 -10.22 -12.58
C GLU A 63 7.23 -8.71 -12.35
N VAL A 64 8.11 -7.96 -13.01
CA VAL A 64 8.15 -6.49 -12.94
C VAL A 64 6.87 -5.89 -13.51
N GLY A 65 6.35 -6.42 -14.62
CA GLY A 65 5.07 -5.99 -15.20
C GLY A 65 3.90 -6.19 -14.23
N ASN A 66 3.83 -7.37 -13.60
CA ASN A 66 2.82 -7.65 -12.56
C ASN A 66 2.96 -6.71 -11.37
N LYS A 67 4.17 -6.56 -10.80
CA LYS A 67 4.43 -5.70 -9.64
C LYS A 67 4.03 -4.25 -9.93
N SER A 68 4.34 -3.74 -11.12
CA SER A 68 4.02 -2.37 -11.50
C SER A 68 2.52 -2.06 -11.47
N LEU A 69 1.67 -3.04 -11.80
CA LEU A 69 0.22 -2.88 -11.63
C LEU A 69 -0.18 -3.02 -10.17
N MET A 70 0.31 -4.07 -9.47
CA MET A 70 -0.16 -4.42 -8.13
C MET A 70 0.07 -3.28 -7.13
N VAL A 71 1.26 -2.67 -7.10
CA VAL A 71 1.58 -1.61 -6.14
C VAL A 71 0.64 -0.42 -6.30
N ASN A 72 0.31 -0.02 -7.51
CA ASN A 72 -0.56 1.11 -7.78
C ASN A 72 -2.05 0.86 -7.48
N ILE A 73 -2.55 -0.36 -7.77
CA ILE A 73 -3.94 -0.69 -7.44
C ILE A 73 -4.14 -1.02 -5.95
N SER A 74 -3.05 -1.21 -5.20
CA SER A 74 -3.07 -1.33 -3.75
C SER A 74 -3.58 -0.05 -3.09
N ASP A 75 -3.09 1.13 -3.50
CA ASP A 75 -3.60 2.43 -3.02
C ASP A 75 -5.11 2.59 -3.29
N VAL A 76 -5.54 2.17 -4.49
CA VAL A 76 -6.98 2.22 -4.82
C VAL A 76 -7.80 1.31 -3.90
N ALA A 77 -7.28 0.12 -3.59
CA ALA A 77 -7.92 -0.80 -2.64
C ALA A 77 -7.94 -0.21 -1.22
N ALA A 78 -6.86 0.44 -0.79
CA ALA A 78 -6.73 1.14 0.49
C ALA A 78 -7.82 2.21 0.69
N MET A 79 -8.25 2.86 -0.39
CA MET A 79 -9.35 3.82 -0.35
C MET A 79 -10.75 3.18 -0.31
N GLY A 80 -10.88 1.84 -0.27
CA GLY A 80 -12.17 1.16 -0.35
C GLY A 80 -12.80 1.18 -1.74
N ALA A 81 -12.01 1.51 -2.77
CA ALA A 81 -12.45 1.64 -4.14
C ALA A 81 -12.06 0.42 -5.01
N LYS A 82 -12.76 0.26 -6.12
CA LYS A 82 -12.43 -0.74 -7.12
C LYS A 82 -11.57 -0.13 -8.22
N PRO A 83 -10.34 -0.63 -8.47
CA PRO A 83 -9.54 -0.19 -9.60
C PRO A 83 -10.24 -0.52 -10.92
N VAL A 84 -10.15 0.38 -11.91
CA VAL A 84 -10.86 0.23 -13.18
C VAL A 84 -9.99 0.51 -14.40
N ALA A 85 -9.00 1.39 -14.27
CA ALA A 85 -8.13 1.76 -15.38
C ALA A 85 -6.76 2.21 -14.89
N THR A 86 -5.76 2.12 -15.77
CA THR A 86 -4.42 2.66 -15.56
C THR A 86 -3.89 3.39 -16.77
N LEU A 87 -2.91 4.29 -16.54
CA LEU A 87 -2.02 4.87 -17.53
C LEU A 87 -0.60 4.44 -17.17
N LEU A 88 0.15 3.92 -18.15
CA LEU A 88 1.51 3.43 -17.96
C LEU A 88 2.51 4.30 -18.70
N SER A 89 3.44 4.93 -17.99
CA SER A 89 4.59 5.61 -18.59
C SER A 89 5.86 4.82 -18.30
N ILE A 90 6.63 4.48 -19.35
CA ILE A 90 7.83 3.66 -19.21
C ILE A 90 9.01 4.25 -19.96
N ALA A 91 10.16 4.35 -19.27
CA ALA A 91 11.43 4.75 -19.85
C ALA A 91 12.37 3.54 -19.89
N LEU A 92 12.85 3.16 -21.08
CA LEU A 92 13.63 1.94 -21.32
C LEU A 92 15.04 2.27 -21.83
N PRO A 93 16.11 1.75 -21.18
CA PRO A 93 17.45 1.74 -21.76
C PRO A 93 17.49 0.78 -22.96
N GLU A 94 18.44 0.98 -23.86
CA GLU A 94 18.61 0.14 -25.06
C GLU A 94 18.62 -1.37 -24.72
N SER A 95 19.21 -1.75 -23.59
CA SER A 95 19.30 -3.14 -23.11
C SER A 95 17.96 -3.75 -22.66
N ALA A 96 16.91 -2.96 -22.52
CA ALA A 96 15.57 -3.41 -22.12
C ALA A 96 14.50 -3.18 -23.20
N GLN A 97 14.88 -2.64 -24.36
CA GLN A 97 14.01 -2.54 -25.52
C GLN A 97 13.86 -3.90 -26.21
N GLY A 98 12.77 -4.12 -26.91
CA GLY A 98 12.49 -5.40 -27.58
C GLY A 98 11.96 -6.47 -26.62
N GLU A 99 12.59 -7.65 -26.57
CA GLU A 99 12.09 -8.84 -25.86
C GLU A 99 11.74 -8.57 -24.38
N TRP A 100 12.58 -7.82 -23.65
CA TRP A 100 12.29 -7.52 -22.26
C TRP A 100 11.01 -6.68 -22.12
N ALA A 101 10.83 -5.67 -22.98
CA ALA A 101 9.64 -4.82 -22.98
C ALA A 101 8.38 -5.61 -23.35
N GLU A 102 8.47 -6.51 -24.33
CA GLU A 102 7.35 -7.38 -24.71
C GLU A 102 6.93 -8.29 -23.56
N ARG A 103 7.89 -8.93 -22.88
CA ARG A 103 7.65 -9.79 -21.71
C ARG A 103 7.11 -9.00 -20.51
N PHE A 104 7.60 -7.78 -20.29
CA PHE A 104 7.05 -6.87 -19.29
C PHE A 104 5.57 -6.59 -19.55
N MET A 105 5.24 -6.21 -20.79
CA MET A 105 3.84 -5.96 -21.18
C MET A 105 2.97 -7.20 -21.07
N HIS A 106 3.52 -8.40 -21.30
CA HIS A 106 2.79 -9.65 -21.09
C HIS A 106 2.42 -9.85 -19.61
N GLY A 107 3.37 -9.68 -18.68
CA GLY A 107 3.10 -9.77 -17.24
C GLY A 107 2.10 -8.71 -16.75
N TYR A 108 2.24 -7.47 -17.24
CA TYR A 108 1.29 -6.39 -16.96
C TYR A 108 -0.12 -6.73 -17.47
N TYR A 109 -0.22 -7.28 -18.69
CA TYR A 109 -1.49 -7.68 -19.29
C TYR A 109 -2.18 -8.82 -18.53
N GLU A 110 -1.44 -9.87 -18.13
CA GLU A 110 -1.99 -10.96 -17.33
C GLU A 110 -2.52 -10.47 -15.98
N ALA A 111 -1.78 -9.57 -15.32
CA ALA A 111 -2.23 -8.93 -14.10
C ALA A 111 -3.48 -8.08 -14.35
N SER A 112 -3.50 -7.27 -15.41
CA SER A 112 -4.66 -6.45 -15.79
C SER A 112 -5.92 -7.29 -16.07
N GLN A 113 -5.76 -8.45 -16.73
CA GLN A 113 -6.88 -9.38 -16.95
C GLN A 113 -7.41 -9.97 -15.64
N ARG A 114 -6.52 -10.39 -14.75
CA ARG A 114 -6.88 -10.98 -13.45
C ARG A 114 -7.63 -9.99 -12.57
N GLU A 115 -7.16 -8.75 -12.50
CA GLU A 115 -7.77 -7.67 -11.69
C GLU A 115 -8.91 -6.95 -12.42
N VAL A 116 -9.14 -7.22 -13.70
CA VAL A 116 -10.13 -6.55 -14.56
C VAL A 116 -9.91 -5.03 -14.61
N VAL A 117 -8.65 -4.64 -14.79
CA VAL A 117 -8.20 -3.22 -14.87
C VAL A 117 -7.71 -2.92 -16.26
N ALA A 118 -8.29 -1.93 -16.92
CA ALA A 118 -7.95 -1.57 -18.30
C ALA A 118 -6.70 -0.67 -18.37
N LEU A 119 -5.73 -1.00 -19.22
CA LEU A 119 -4.72 -0.02 -19.63
C LEU A 119 -5.32 0.88 -20.73
N VAL A 120 -5.48 2.18 -20.43
CA VAL A 120 -6.19 3.14 -21.30
C VAL A 120 -5.30 4.18 -21.96
N GLY A 121 -4.00 4.19 -21.63
CA GLY A 121 -3.02 5.10 -22.24
C GLY A 121 -1.69 5.07 -21.53
N GLY A 122 -0.84 6.02 -21.82
CA GLY A 122 0.48 6.16 -21.23
C GLY A 122 1.48 6.81 -22.16
N ASP A 123 2.77 6.64 -21.85
CA ASP A 123 3.88 7.15 -22.64
C ASP A 123 5.05 6.17 -22.66
N THR A 124 5.85 6.20 -23.71
CA THR A 124 7.05 5.36 -23.83
C THR A 124 8.22 6.20 -24.33
N THR A 125 9.31 6.18 -23.58
CA THR A 125 10.51 6.94 -23.93
C THR A 125 11.77 6.13 -23.68
N ALA A 126 12.91 6.62 -24.18
CA ALA A 126 14.21 6.04 -23.90
C ALA A 126 14.78 6.59 -22.57
N SER A 127 15.49 5.75 -21.83
CA SER A 127 16.37 6.16 -20.73
C SER A 127 17.83 5.87 -21.10
N LYS A 128 18.78 6.43 -20.35
CA LYS A 128 20.19 6.16 -20.59
C LYS A 128 20.64 4.81 -20.03
N ASP A 129 20.27 4.53 -18.77
CA ASP A 129 20.87 3.42 -18.03
C ASP A 129 19.83 2.52 -17.34
N LYS A 130 18.80 3.10 -16.72
CA LYS A 130 17.84 2.39 -15.85
C LYS A 130 16.43 2.42 -16.41
N ILE A 131 15.68 1.39 -16.11
CA ILE A 131 14.25 1.36 -16.35
C ILE A 131 13.58 2.22 -15.29
N ALA A 132 12.67 3.09 -15.74
CA ALA A 132 11.75 3.81 -14.88
C ALA A 132 10.32 3.56 -15.36
N ILE A 133 9.45 3.20 -14.43
CA ILE A 133 8.05 2.84 -14.69
C ILE A 133 7.20 3.72 -13.78
N ASN A 134 6.24 4.42 -14.36
CA ASN A 134 5.25 5.17 -13.60
C ASN A 134 3.86 4.69 -14.04
N VAL A 135 3.02 4.36 -13.07
CA VAL A 135 1.63 3.98 -13.33
C VAL A 135 0.72 4.97 -12.62
N VAL A 136 -0.26 5.49 -13.33
CA VAL A 136 -1.41 6.17 -12.71
C VAL A 136 -2.54 5.16 -12.61
N ALA A 137 -3.04 4.90 -11.41
CA ALA A 137 -4.19 4.03 -11.19
C ALA A 137 -5.45 4.86 -10.91
N ILE A 138 -6.56 4.42 -11.48
CA ILE A 138 -7.87 5.05 -11.38
C ILE A 138 -8.85 4.05 -10.82
N GLY A 139 -9.55 4.43 -9.74
CA GLY A 139 -10.59 3.63 -9.10
C GLY A 139 -11.93 4.34 -8.98
N ARG A 140 -12.96 3.59 -8.66
CA ARG A 140 -14.33 4.09 -8.44
C ARG A 140 -14.97 3.42 -7.24
N ALA A 141 -15.75 4.21 -6.47
CA ALA A 141 -16.65 3.72 -5.42
C ALA A 141 -17.83 4.67 -5.26
N PRO A 142 -18.91 4.29 -4.56
CA PRO A 142 -19.80 5.25 -3.91
C PRO A 142 -18.98 6.14 -2.97
N ILE A 143 -19.30 7.43 -2.87
CA ILE A 143 -18.50 8.37 -2.04
C ILE A 143 -18.49 7.99 -0.56
N GLU A 144 -19.56 7.42 -0.07
CA GLU A 144 -19.72 6.91 1.29
C GLU A 144 -18.85 5.70 1.62
N ASN A 145 -18.34 4.99 0.60
CA ASN A 145 -17.47 3.84 0.77
C ASN A 145 -15.98 4.22 0.89
N ILE A 146 -15.64 5.48 0.58
CA ILE A 146 -14.24 5.93 0.64
C ILE A 146 -13.75 5.94 2.07
N LYS A 147 -12.67 5.21 2.31
CA LYS A 147 -11.96 5.17 3.59
C LYS A 147 -10.78 6.13 3.54
N ARG A 148 -10.63 6.91 4.59
CA ARG A 148 -9.55 7.91 4.70
C ARG A 148 -8.73 7.65 5.94
N ARG A 149 -7.46 7.91 5.89
CA ARG A 149 -6.55 7.83 7.04
C ARG A 149 -7.01 8.72 8.21
N SER A 150 -7.75 9.79 7.93
CA SER A 150 -8.22 10.77 8.92
C SER A 150 -9.47 10.38 9.70
N ALA A 151 -9.98 9.16 9.55
CA ALA A 151 -11.28 8.78 10.09
C ALA A 151 -11.22 7.81 11.29
N ALA A 152 -10.04 7.48 11.80
CA ALA A 152 -9.89 6.61 12.99
C ALA A 152 -10.46 7.26 14.25
N LYS A 153 -11.01 6.43 15.13
CA LYS A 153 -11.65 6.87 16.37
C LYS A 153 -11.00 6.18 17.58
N VAL A 154 -10.88 6.91 18.68
CA VAL A 154 -10.41 6.34 19.94
C VAL A 154 -11.29 5.15 20.35
N GLY A 155 -10.65 4.02 20.68
CA GLY A 155 -11.31 2.76 21.01
C GLY A 155 -11.50 1.82 19.81
N ASP A 156 -11.18 2.24 18.59
CA ASP A 156 -11.16 1.35 17.43
C ASP A 156 -10.11 0.26 17.61
N VAL A 157 -10.41 -0.93 17.11
CA VAL A 157 -9.42 -2.00 16.90
C VAL A 157 -8.56 -1.65 15.70
N ILE A 158 -7.24 -1.72 15.85
CA ILE A 158 -6.27 -1.68 14.75
C ILE A 158 -6.13 -3.11 14.21
N ALA A 159 -6.32 -3.30 12.92
CA ALA A 159 -6.28 -4.61 12.29
C ALA A 159 -5.51 -4.58 10.97
N VAL A 160 -4.99 -5.76 10.59
CA VAL A 160 -4.31 -5.98 9.30
C VAL A 160 -4.92 -7.18 8.57
N THR A 161 -4.94 -7.12 7.26
CA THR A 161 -5.27 -8.27 6.41
C THR A 161 -4.07 -9.21 6.27
N GLY A 162 -4.30 -10.48 6.01
CA GLY A 162 -3.28 -11.45 5.64
C GLY A 162 -2.16 -11.64 6.66
N LYS A 163 -0.92 -11.75 6.16
CA LYS A 163 0.31 -11.87 6.96
C LYS A 163 1.38 -10.91 6.45
N LEU A 164 2.20 -10.41 7.37
CA LEU A 164 3.20 -9.38 7.11
C LEU A 164 4.62 -9.91 7.14
N GLY A 165 5.54 -9.15 6.54
CA GLY A 165 6.98 -9.38 6.56
C GLY A 165 7.49 -10.31 5.46
N ALA A 166 6.60 -10.83 4.61
CA ALA A 166 7.01 -11.74 3.54
C ALA A 166 7.83 -11.01 2.46
N SER A 167 7.44 -9.80 2.09
CA SER A 167 8.16 -9.01 1.09
C SER A 167 9.56 -8.62 1.58
N SER A 168 9.67 -8.08 2.77
CA SER A 168 10.95 -7.69 3.37
C SER A 168 11.90 -8.89 3.55
N LYS A 169 11.38 -10.04 4.02
CA LYS A 169 12.16 -11.29 4.06
C LYS A 169 12.60 -11.72 2.66
N GLY A 170 11.72 -11.59 1.67
CA GLY A 170 12.00 -11.91 0.27
C GLY A 170 13.11 -11.06 -0.33
N LEU A 171 13.14 -9.77 0.00
CA LEU A 171 14.24 -8.88 -0.39
C LEU A 171 15.57 -9.37 0.18
N VAL A 172 15.60 -9.76 1.46
CA VAL A 172 16.80 -10.31 2.09
C VAL A 172 17.24 -11.60 1.39
N ASP A 173 16.33 -12.52 1.09
CA ASP A 173 16.64 -13.75 0.33
C ASP A 173 17.27 -13.43 -1.03
N ILE A 174 16.68 -12.50 -1.76
CA ILE A 174 17.21 -12.03 -3.06
C ILE A 174 18.63 -11.48 -2.92
N MET A 175 18.88 -10.64 -1.91
CA MET A 175 20.21 -10.07 -1.65
C MET A 175 21.28 -11.14 -1.33
N PHE A 176 20.87 -12.25 -0.71
CA PHE A 176 21.74 -13.42 -0.46
C PHE A 176 21.78 -14.42 -1.62
N GLY A 177 21.09 -14.16 -2.73
CA GLY A 177 21.09 -14.98 -3.94
C GLY A 177 20.09 -16.14 -3.92
N ASP A 178 19.21 -16.23 -2.94
CA ASP A 178 18.15 -17.24 -2.87
C ASP A 178 16.86 -16.74 -3.54
N LEU A 179 16.79 -16.87 -4.84
CA LEU A 179 15.69 -16.36 -5.67
C LEU A 179 14.44 -17.26 -5.66
N ASN A 180 14.51 -18.48 -5.11
CA ASN A 180 13.46 -19.48 -5.26
C ASN A 180 12.56 -19.64 -4.02
N THR A 181 12.78 -18.86 -2.97
CA THR A 181 11.92 -18.88 -1.79
C THR A 181 10.54 -18.32 -2.10
N SER A 182 9.52 -18.74 -1.33
CA SER A 182 8.18 -18.14 -1.42
C SER A 182 8.19 -16.65 -1.12
N ALA A 183 9.00 -16.23 -0.14
CA ALA A 183 9.18 -14.84 0.24
C ALA A 183 9.76 -14.01 -0.92
N ALA A 184 10.86 -14.48 -1.56
CA ALA A 184 11.44 -13.82 -2.72
C ALA A 184 10.45 -13.67 -3.88
N LYS A 185 9.60 -14.67 -4.11
CA LYS A 185 8.55 -14.59 -5.13
C LYS A 185 7.48 -13.55 -4.77
N ILE A 186 7.05 -13.49 -3.50
CA ILE A 186 6.08 -12.47 -3.03
C ILE A 186 6.65 -11.07 -3.26
N HIS A 187 7.89 -10.81 -2.86
CA HIS A 187 8.55 -9.52 -3.09
C HIS A 187 8.60 -9.12 -4.57
N ARG A 188 8.96 -10.05 -5.47
CA ARG A 188 9.07 -9.76 -6.91
C ARG A 188 7.74 -9.51 -7.60
N LEU A 189 6.67 -10.16 -7.14
CA LEU A 189 5.36 -10.01 -7.76
C LEU A 189 4.59 -8.81 -7.22
N GLY A 190 4.76 -8.45 -5.95
CA GLY A 190 3.83 -7.58 -5.27
C GLY A 190 2.43 -8.21 -5.16
N GLN A 191 1.57 -7.60 -4.40
CA GLN A 191 0.16 -7.98 -4.30
C GLN A 191 -0.71 -6.74 -4.10
N ALA A 192 -2.03 -6.91 -4.19
CA ALA A 192 -3.00 -5.89 -3.84
C ALA A 192 -4.25 -6.56 -3.29
N ARG A 193 -4.85 -5.97 -2.28
CA ARG A 193 -6.07 -6.45 -1.63
C ARG A 193 -7.32 -5.81 -2.23
N THR A 194 -7.47 -5.91 -3.56
CA THR A 194 -8.52 -5.20 -4.32
C THR A 194 -9.93 -5.67 -3.97
N ALA A 195 -10.14 -6.97 -3.78
CA ALA A 195 -11.42 -7.53 -3.38
C ALA A 195 -11.75 -7.18 -1.92
N GLU A 196 -10.75 -7.31 -1.03
CA GLU A 196 -10.85 -6.98 0.39
C GLU A 196 -11.14 -5.49 0.59
N GLY A 197 -10.36 -4.62 -0.07
CA GLY A 197 -10.54 -3.17 0.02
C GLY A 197 -11.92 -2.72 -0.45
N ALA A 198 -12.36 -3.19 -1.61
CA ALA A 198 -13.69 -2.88 -2.12
C ALA A 198 -14.80 -3.39 -1.20
N TRP A 199 -14.63 -4.55 -0.56
CA TRP A 199 -15.59 -5.08 0.40
C TRP A 199 -15.59 -4.27 1.71
N LEU A 200 -14.41 -4.00 2.28
CA LEU A 200 -14.23 -3.20 3.50
C LEU A 200 -14.77 -1.78 3.31
N GLY A 201 -14.62 -1.22 2.12
CA GLY A 201 -15.21 0.08 1.76
C GLY A 201 -16.72 0.15 2.02
N THR A 202 -17.46 -0.95 1.83
CA THR A 202 -18.92 -1.01 2.05
C THR A 202 -19.32 -1.05 3.54
N ARG A 203 -18.34 -1.19 4.46
CA ARG A 203 -18.61 -1.35 5.89
C ARG A 203 -18.49 -0.02 6.62
N SER A 204 -19.58 0.46 7.20
CA SER A 204 -19.59 1.69 8.01
C SER A 204 -18.78 1.56 9.30
N GLU A 205 -18.58 0.34 9.77
CA GLU A 205 -17.82 -0.03 10.97
C GLU A 205 -16.30 0.08 10.76
N VAL A 206 -15.85 0.05 9.51
CA VAL A 206 -14.45 0.35 9.13
C VAL A 206 -14.32 1.86 8.99
N HIS A 207 -13.49 2.47 9.84
CA HIS A 207 -13.38 3.92 9.90
C HIS A 207 -12.22 4.43 9.03
N ALA A 208 -10.98 4.05 9.35
CA ALA A 208 -9.81 4.41 8.55
C ALA A 208 -9.18 3.18 7.90
N MET A 209 -8.55 3.39 6.75
CA MET A 209 -7.83 2.32 6.03
C MET A 209 -6.71 2.93 5.19
N MET A 210 -5.61 2.19 5.05
CA MET A 210 -4.51 2.41 4.10
C MET A 210 -3.86 1.07 3.77
N ASP A 211 -2.98 1.02 2.78
CA ASP A 211 -2.14 -0.15 2.58
C ASP A 211 -0.82 -0.07 3.37
N ILE A 212 -0.11 -1.18 3.46
CA ILE A 212 1.18 -1.29 4.14
C ILE A 212 2.28 -1.31 3.08
N SER A 213 2.86 -0.15 2.81
CA SER A 213 3.92 0.06 1.82
C SER A 213 5.29 0.24 2.44
N ASP A 214 5.40 0.92 3.60
CA ASP A 214 6.64 1.23 4.30
C ASP A 214 6.84 0.43 5.58
N GLY A 215 5.85 -0.37 5.96
CA GLY A 215 5.78 -1.16 7.17
C GLY A 215 4.95 -0.51 8.27
N ILE A 216 4.31 -1.34 9.10
CA ILE A 216 3.36 -0.85 10.12
C ILE A 216 3.94 0.28 10.98
N ALA A 217 5.23 0.23 11.30
CA ALA A 217 5.87 1.23 12.16
C ALA A 217 5.91 2.64 11.54
N SER A 218 5.84 2.74 10.22
CA SER A 218 5.66 3.99 9.49
C SER A 218 4.18 4.27 9.23
N ASP A 219 3.49 3.31 8.64
CA ASP A 219 2.16 3.51 8.06
C ASP A 219 1.10 3.87 9.11
N ILE A 220 1.14 3.27 10.29
CA ILE A 220 0.21 3.62 11.38
C ILE A 220 0.32 5.10 11.81
N LYS A 221 1.51 5.71 11.69
CA LYS A 221 1.73 7.11 12.05
C LYS A 221 0.92 8.05 11.16
N HIS A 222 0.68 7.69 9.89
CA HIS A 222 -0.15 8.49 8.99
C HIS A 222 -1.61 8.51 9.44
N ILE A 223 -2.14 7.35 9.87
CA ILE A 223 -3.49 7.30 10.46
C ILE A 223 -3.53 8.13 11.76
N MET A 224 -2.52 7.97 12.63
CA MET A 224 -2.45 8.71 13.89
C MET A 224 -2.43 10.23 13.68
N GLU A 225 -1.56 10.71 12.80
CA GLU A 225 -1.40 12.15 12.51
C GLU A 225 -2.68 12.76 11.92
N LEU A 226 -3.25 12.12 10.89
CA LEU A 226 -4.41 12.64 10.19
C LEU A 226 -5.70 12.51 11.02
N SER A 227 -5.81 11.48 11.85
CA SER A 227 -6.94 11.29 12.78
C SER A 227 -6.74 12.00 14.14
N ARG A 228 -5.53 12.48 14.45
CA ARG A 228 -5.15 13.11 15.74
C ARG A 228 -5.37 12.18 16.94
N VAL A 229 -4.86 10.98 16.84
CA VAL A 229 -5.02 9.90 17.83
C VAL A 229 -3.68 9.25 18.14
N GLY A 230 -3.59 8.52 19.24
CA GLY A 230 -2.50 7.59 19.55
C GLY A 230 -2.82 6.18 19.10
N ALA A 231 -1.83 5.29 19.21
CA ALA A 231 -1.99 3.87 18.92
C ALA A 231 -1.20 3.00 19.91
N GLU A 232 -1.77 1.85 20.25
CA GLU A 232 -1.10 0.80 21.00
C GLU A 232 -1.15 -0.49 20.18
N ILE A 233 0.01 -1.09 19.88
CA ILE A 233 0.13 -2.30 19.04
C ILE A 233 0.85 -3.39 19.84
N SER A 234 0.29 -4.60 19.84
CA SER A 234 0.84 -5.81 20.45
C SER A 234 1.64 -6.60 19.44
N LEU A 235 2.96 -6.69 19.64
CA LEU A 235 3.88 -7.36 18.70
C LEU A 235 3.53 -8.84 18.51
N GLU A 236 3.14 -9.52 19.59
CA GLU A 236 2.77 -10.94 19.58
C GLU A 236 1.47 -11.24 18.80
N LYS A 237 0.67 -10.21 18.49
CA LYS A 237 -0.56 -10.34 17.69
C LYS A 237 -0.36 -10.09 16.21
N ILE A 238 0.78 -9.55 15.81
CA ILE A 238 1.06 -9.28 14.39
C ILE A 238 1.21 -10.61 13.64
N PRO A 239 0.37 -10.87 12.61
CA PRO A 239 0.42 -12.12 11.89
C PRO A 239 1.65 -12.17 10.97
N THR A 240 2.62 -13.01 11.31
CA THR A 240 3.84 -13.22 10.51
C THR A 240 4.34 -14.65 10.64
N ASP A 241 5.00 -15.14 9.58
CA ASP A 241 5.73 -16.42 9.59
C ASP A 241 7.24 -16.20 9.77
N TYR A 242 7.68 -14.95 9.97
CA TYR A 242 9.08 -14.53 9.98
C TYR A 242 9.43 -13.78 11.28
N ASP A 243 10.66 -13.28 11.38
CA ASP A 243 11.04 -12.38 12.47
C ASP A 243 10.13 -11.14 12.46
N ILE A 244 9.70 -10.74 13.65
CA ILE A 244 8.78 -9.63 13.86
C ILE A 244 9.26 -8.33 13.21
N ARG A 245 10.56 -8.13 13.09
CA ARG A 245 11.14 -6.94 12.45
C ARG A 245 10.76 -6.84 10.99
N PHE A 246 10.70 -7.98 10.26
CA PHE A 246 10.25 -7.97 8.87
C PHE A 246 8.80 -7.48 8.74
N ALA A 247 7.96 -7.84 9.70
CA ALA A 247 6.54 -7.47 9.70
C ALA A 247 6.28 -6.04 10.21
N THR A 248 7.19 -5.47 11.00
CA THR A 248 6.99 -4.14 11.59
C THR A 248 7.67 -3.03 10.83
N THR A 249 8.90 -3.26 10.35
CA THR A 249 9.75 -2.24 9.70
C THR A 249 10.00 -2.51 8.22
N GLY A 250 9.55 -3.65 7.71
CA GLY A 250 9.68 -4.02 6.31
C GLY A 250 8.53 -3.50 5.47
N GLY A 251 8.85 -2.94 4.31
CA GLY A 251 7.87 -2.43 3.36
C GLY A 251 7.44 -3.46 2.30
N GLU A 252 6.54 -2.98 1.43
CA GLU A 252 6.03 -3.68 0.25
C GLU A 252 5.21 -4.94 0.55
N ASP A 253 4.57 -5.02 1.73
CA ASP A 253 3.63 -6.12 2.00
C ASP A 253 2.29 -5.93 1.27
N TYR A 254 1.86 -4.67 1.04
CA TYR A 254 0.61 -4.33 0.34
C TYR A 254 -0.63 -5.05 0.91
N GLU A 255 -0.58 -5.36 2.21
CA GLU A 255 -1.74 -5.71 3.00
C GLU A 255 -2.47 -4.43 3.43
N LEU A 256 -3.72 -4.53 3.89
CA LEU A 256 -4.46 -3.38 4.40
C LEU A 256 -4.28 -3.24 5.90
N LEU A 257 -3.97 -2.03 6.35
CA LEU A 257 -4.00 -1.57 7.72
C LEU A 257 -5.27 -0.75 7.92
N LEU A 258 -6.10 -1.11 8.89
CA LEU A 258 -7.39 -0.46 9.06
C LEU A 258 -7.79 -0.33 10.53
N THR A 259 -8.76 0.55 10.79
CA THR A 259 -9.39 0.70 12.10
C THR A 259 -10.87 0.36 12.03
N VAL A 260 -11.34 -0.42 13.00
CA VAL A 260 -12.71 -0.96 13.02
C VAL A 260 -13.33 -0.68 14.39
N ASP A 261 -14.61 -0.31 14.40
CA ASP A 261 -15.40 -0.24 15.63
C ASP A 261 -15.22 -1.52 16.46
N SER A 262 -14.84 -1.38 17.73
CA SER A 262 -14.45 -2.51 18.57
C SER A 262 -15.60 -3.52 18.83
N ALA A 263 -16.85 -3.05 18.88
CA ALA A 263 -18.00 -3.93 19.07
C ALA A 263 -18.35 -4.75 17.81
N SER A 264 -17.86 -4.30 16.66
CA SER A 264 -18.20 -4.88 15.36
C SER A 264 -17.06 -5.70 14.75
N PHE A 265 -15.87 -5.66 15.35
CA PHE A 265 -14.65 -6.27 14.77
C PHE A 265 -14.82 -7.75 14.42
N ASP A 266 -15.31 -8.58 15.36
CA ASP A 266 -15.44 -10.03 15.13
C ASP A 266 -16.37 -10.35 13.95
N ILE A 267 -17.46 -9.57 13.81
CA ILE A 267 -18.41 -9.73 12.71
C ILE A 267 -17.77 -9.34 11.38
N VAL A 268 -17.08 -8.20 11.34
CA VAL A 268 -16.37 -7.73 10.13
C VAL A 268 -15.30 -8.73 9.70
N ALA A 269 -14.51 -9.26 10.64
CA ALA A 269 -13.46 -10.24 10.37
C ALA A 269 -14.04 -11.55 9.81
N GLU A 270 -15.10 -12.09 10.43
CA GLU A 270 -15.73 -13.32 9.97
C GLU A 270 -16.37 -13.16 8.57
N GLU A 271 -17.04 -12.03 8.32
CA GLU A 271 -17.69 -11.77 7.05
C GLU A 271 -16.67 -11.47 5.93
N LEU A 272 -15.56 -10.76 6.22
CA LEU A 272 -14.46 -10.59 5.27
C LEU A 272 -13.89 -11.93 4.85
N TYR A 273 -13.61 -12.81 5.83
CA TYR A 273 -13.08 -14.14 5.53
C TYR A 273 -14.05 -14.97 4.66
N LYS A 274 -15.36 -14.91 4.93
CA LYS A 274 -16.36 -15.56 4.09
C LYS A 274 -16.42 -15.00 2.67
N ALA A 275 -16.22 -13.70 2.52
CA ALA A 275 -16.30 -13.02 1.23
C ALA A 275 -15.05 -13.20 0.35
N THR A 276 -13.86 -13.20 0.96
CA THR A 276 -12.58 -13.11 0.23
C THR A 276 -11.61 -14.26 0.54
N GLY A 277 -11.82 -14.98 1.64
CA GLY A 277 -10.87 -15.98 2.15
C GLY A 277 -9.67 -15.38 2.91
N THR A 278 -9.60 -14.05 3.05
CA THR A 278 -8.50 -13.35 3.70
C THR A 278 -8.81 -13.12 5.18
N MET A 279 -7.87 -13.47 6.05
CA MET A 279 -7.97 -13.22 7.49
C MET A 279 -7.79 -11.74 7.79
N LEU A 280 -8.59 -11.22 8.73
CA LEU A 280 -8.40 -9.92 9.36
C LEU A 280 -7.98 -10.15 10.82
N THR A 281 -6.82 -9.64 11.19
CA THR A 281 -6.22 -9.88 12.51
C THR A 281 -6.15 -8.59 13.31
N ALA A 282 -6.73 -8.58 14.51
CA ALA A 282 -6.59 -7.49 15.47
C ALA A 282 -5.17 -7.47 16.04
N ILE A 283 -4.48 -6.34 15.91
CA ILE A 283 -3.09 -6.17 16.35
C ILE A 283 -2.93 -5.10 17.44
N GLY A 284 -3.95 -4.26 17.65
CA GLY A 284 -3.85 -3.14 18.59
C GLY A 284 -5.14 -2.37 18.75
N THR A 285 -5.02 -1.18 19.31
CA THR A 285 -6.15 -0.28 19.61
C THR A 285 -5.75 1.17 19.40
N ILE A 286 -6.66 1.98 18.89
CA ILE A 286 -6.52 3.45 18.80
C ILE A 286 -6.76 4.05 20.16
N THR A 287 -5.82 4.91 20.60
CA THR A 287 -5.83 5.54 21.91
C THR A 287 -5.97 7.06 21.83
N GLU A 288 -6.22 7.70 22.97
CA GLU A 288 -6.11 9.16 23.08
C GLU A 288 -4.66 9.63 22.96
N GLY A 289 -4.46 10.88 22.55
CA GLY A 289 -3.13 11.50 22.44
C GLY A 289 -2.51 11.31 21.06
N ASP A 290 -1.18 11.26 21.00
CA ASP A 290 -0.37 11.21 19.78
C ASP A 290 0.79 10.20 19.85
N THR A 291 0.77 9.33 20.87
CA THR A 291 1.85 8.40 21.15
C THR A 291 1.59 7.05 20.49
N LEU A 292 2.60 6.52 19.78
CA LEU A 292 2.65 5.13 19.35
C LEU A 292 3.34 4.29 20.43
N SER A 293 2.64 3.33 20.99
CA SER A 293 3.15 2.39 21.99
C SER A 293 3.21 0.98 21.43
N TRP A 294 4.36 0.33 21.60
CA TRP A 294 4.54 -1.07 21.26
C TRP A 294 4.51 -1.91 22.54
N LEU A 295 3.71 -2.97 22.53
CA LEU A 295 3.66 -3.94 23.62
C LEU A 295 4.29 -5.26 23.18
N ASP A 296 5.06 -5.87 24.08
CA ASP A 296 5.51 -7.25 23.97
C ASP A 296 4.93 -8.06 25.15
N ASN A 297 4.06 -9.02 24.84
CA ASN A 297 3.30 -9.79 25.83
C ASN A 297 2.59 -8.89 26.88
N GLY A 298 2.01 -7.77 26.41
CA GLY A 298 1.26 -6.82 27.24
C GLY A 298 2.11 -5.84 28.06
N ALA A 299 3.44 -5.86 27.92
CA ALA A 299 4.34 -4.90 28.55
C ALA A 299 4.93 -3.93 27.51
N PRO A 300 5.06 -2.62 27.82
CA PRO A 300 5.73 -1.69 26.91
C PRO A 300 7.15 -2.16 26.57
N THR A 301 7.51 -2.08 25.31
CA THR A 301 8.85 -2.39 24.82
C THR A 301 9.59 -1.11 24.44
N GLU A 302 10.92 -1.10 24.65
CA GLU A 302 11.82 -0.03 24.21
C GLU A 302 12.35 -0.25 22.77
N LEU A 303 11.76 -1.18 22.01
CA LEU A 303 12.17 -1.40 20.62
C LEU A 303 11.88 -0.13 19.79
N GLU A 304 12.94 0.47 19.27
CA GLU A 304 12.82 1.51 18.27
C GLU A 304 12.52 0.83 16.91
N LEU A 305 11.28 0.97 16.46
CA LEU A 305 10.82 0.44 15.18
C LEU A 305 10.58 1.61 14.25
N GLU A 306 11.36 1.67 13.18
CA GLU A 306 11.23 2.66 12.11
C GLU A 306 10.93 1.95 10.80
N GLY A 307 9.95 2.45 10.04
CA GLY A 307 9.65 1.96 8.71
C GLY A 307 10.68 2.40 7.67
N PHE A 308 10.50 1.99 6.43
CA PHE A 308 11.36 2.37 5.32
C PHE A 308 11.18 3.86 4.97
N THR A 309 12.24 4.51 4.50
CA THR A 309 12.22 5.85 3.89
C THR A 309 13.22 5.90 2.74
N HIS A 310 12.89 6.60 1.67
CA HIS A 310 13.78 6.72 0.50
C HIS A 310 14.97 7.64 0.75
N PHE A 311 14.86 8.67 1.61
CA PHE A 311 15.97 9.59 1.94
C PHE A 311 15.72 10.41 3.22
#